data_c117303d3e57dbf367560abfbe5b6977
#
_entry.id   c117303d3e57dbf367560abfbe5b6977
#
_cell.length_a   1.000
_cell.length_b   1.000
_cell.length_c   1.000
_cell.angle_alpha   90.00
_cell.angle_beta   90.00
_cell.angle_gamma   90.00
#
_symmetry.space_group_name_H-M   'P 1'
#
loop_
_entity.id
_entity.type
_entity.pdbx_description
1 polymer ?
#
loop_
_entity_poly.entity_id
_entity_poly.type
_entity_poly.pdbx_seq_one_letter_code
_entity_poly.pdbx_strand_id
1 'polypeptide(L)'
;MPSNCLICSSSEIVEKYQDELGSNRPSLDYDFSPYTRRTFRIVECQECTHQFVDPMPNLEESYEDVVDYRYLSSRRQRIRTSRGLVKRIVNEGGSGNLLDIGCNAGFFLDVAQHHFDTQGLELSSWASDVARASHLVHKTKLCELKGSEKFDVITLLGVIEHFQNPYAELREVNRLTTRGGLIVVFTGTRDSFLPRILGKRWWWYQGMHLQYFTHNSLELLLNRCGFEVVKRFTHTSWFSLESLHRSACRYPIARWALFPLLIPYIRSLMIPIRLSGERVFIAQKRI
;
A
#
# COMPACT_ATOMS: atom_id res chain seq x y z
N MET A 1 28.90 -2.99 3.62
CA MET A 1 28.78 -2.24 2.35
C MET A 1 27.31 -2.13 2.05
N PRO A 2 26.82 -1.03 1.48
CA PRO A 2 25.42 -0.95 1.09
C PRO A 2 25.07 -2.04 0.08
N SER A 3 23.85 -2.55 0.19
CA SER A 3 23.33 -3.55 -0.75
C SER A 3 23.13 -2.90 -2.12
N ASN A 4 23.17 -3.69 -3.21
CA ASN A 4 22.80 -3.17 -4.52
C ASN A 4 21.32 -2.76 -4.54
N CYS A 5 20.97 -1.82 -5.41
CA CYS A 5 19.58 -1.37 -5.58
C CYS A 5 18.66 -2.55 -5.95
N LEU A 6 17.59 -2.72 -5.19
CA LEU A 6 16.62 -3.81 -5.39
C LEU A 6 15.84 -3.69 -6.72
N ILE A 7 15.84 -2.50 -7.35
CA ILE A 7 15.11 -2.23 -8.58
C ILE A 7 16.00 -2.38 -9.82
N CYS A 8 17.15 -1.66 -9.88
CA CYS A 8 18.01 -1.62 -11.07
C CYS A 8 19.32 -2.36 -10.91
N SER A 9 19.63 -2.87 -9.71
CA SER A 9 20.86 -3.59 -9.36
C SER A 9 22.15 -2.72 -9.35
N SER A 10 22.02 -1.39 -9.45
CA SER A 10 23.14 -0.46 -9.34
C SER A 10 23.76 -0.51 -7.95
N SER A 11 25.08 -0.36 -7.90
CA SER A 11 25.86 -0.21 -6.65
C SER A 11 25.98 1.25 -6.20
N GLU A 12 25.52 2.21 -7.01
CA GLU A 12 25.57 3.64 -6.71
C GLU A 12 24.48 4.03 -5.69
N ILE A 13 24.77 3.74 -4.42
CA ILE A 13 23.83 3.92 -3.30
C ILE A 13 24.40 4.95 -2.33
N VAL A 14 23.58 5.93 -1.96
CA VAL A 14 23.92 6.95 -0.96
C VAL A 14 22.95 6.94 0.21
N GLU A 15 23.42 7.26 1.41
CA GLU A 15 22.56 7.42 2.57
C GLU A 15 21.66 8.67 2.38
N LYS A 16 20.37 8.51 2.66
CA LYS A 16 19.39 9.60 2.58
C LYS A 16 18.91 10.05 3.95
N TYR A 17 18.57 9.10 4.81
CA TYR A 17 18.13 9.35 6.18
C TYR A 17 18.75 8.33 7.12
N GLN A 18 19.23 8.83 8.27
CA GLN A 18 19.80 7.99 9.33
C GLN A 18 18.73 7.13 9.99
N ASP A 19 19.17 6.05 10.62
CA ASP A 19 18.34 5.19 11.44
C ASP A 19 17.86 5.93 12.70
N GLU A 20 16.56 5.93 12.92
CA GLU A 20 15.92 6.51 14.10
C GLU A 20 15.30 5.44 15.01
N LEU A 21 15.22 4.20 14.55
CA LEU A 21 14.66 3.08 15.30
C LEU A 21 15.71 2.35 16.12
N GLY A 22 16.96 2.26 15.65
CA GLY A 22 18.03 1.52 16.28
C GLY A 22 17.64 0.05 16.46
N SER A 23 17.77 -0.46 17.71
CA SER A 23 17.37 -1.82 18.06
C SER A 23 15.87 -1.97 18.33
N ASN A 24 15.11 -0.87 18.31
CA ASN A 24 13.66 -0.93 18.54
C ASN A 24 12.97 -1.46 17.30
N ARG A 25 12.03 -2.40 17.48
CA ARG A 25 11.13 -2.77 16.37
C ARG A 25 10.21 -1.59 16.05
N PRO A 26 9.90 -1.33 14.76
CA PRO A 26 8.91 -0.33 14.42
C PRO A 26 7.56 -0.74 15.05
N SER A 27 6.83 0.25 15.56
CA SER A 27 5.43 0.02 15.86
C SER A 27 4.73 -0.29 14.55
N LEU A 28 4.15 -1.47 14.44
CA LEU A 28 3.24 -1.85 13.35
C LEU A 28 1.85 -1.26 13.60
N ASP A 29 1.75 -0.31 14.54
CA ASP A 29 0.55 0.47 14.75
C ASP A 29 0.35 1.39 13.53
N TYR A 30 -0.71 1.14 12.78
CA TYR A 30 -1.18 1.97 11.67
C TYR A 30 -1.62 3.38 12.12
N ASP A 31 -1.22 3.78 13.33
CA ASP A 31 -1.45 5.11 13.85
C ASP A 31 -0.48 6.11 13.22
N PHE A 32 -0.91 6.78 12.17
CA PHE A 32 -0.22 7.89 11.51
C PHE A 32 -0.07 9.09 12.45
N SER A 33 0.64 8.92 13.57
CA SER A 33 0.95 10.04 14.45
C SER A 33 2.31 10.64 14.07
N PRO A 34 2.52 11.94 14.30
CA PRO A 34 3.84 12.55 14.12
C PRO A 34 4.94 11.89 14.96
N TYR A 35 4.55 11.20 16.03
CA TYR A 35 5.45 10.52 16.98
C TYR A 35 5.87 9.11 16.54
N THR A 36 5.14 8.49 15.62
CA THR A 36 5.43 7.13 15.09
C THR A 36 6.22 7.14 13.79
N ARG A 37 6.68 8.32 13.32
CA ARG A 37 7.41 8.49 12.06
C ARG A 37 8.91 8.20 12.16
N ARG A 38 9.30 7.24 13.00
CA ARG A 38 10.67 6.76 13.02
C ARG A 38 10.87 5.75 11.91
N THR A 39 11.96 5.87 11.20
CA THR A 39 12.32 4.96 10.11
C THR A 39 13.65 4.28 10.42
N PHE A 40 13.87 3.12 9.83
CA PHE A 40 15.21 2.56 9.66
C PHE A 40 16.06 3.49 8.80
N ARG A 41 17.35 3.21 8.70
CA ARG A 41 18.23 3.90 7.76
C ARG A 41 17.69 3.74 6.34
N ILE A 42 17.54 4.86 5.62
CA ILE A 42 17.05 4.88 4.24
C ILE A 42 18.20 5.29 3.33
N VAL A 43 18.39 4.51 2.28
CA VAL A 43 19.35 4.79 1.20
C VAL A 43 18.64 5.13 -0.10
N GLU A 44 19.32 5.82 -0.99
CA GLU A 44 18.82 6.21 -2.32
C GLU A 44 19.76 5.71 -3.40
N CYS A 45 19.21 5.02 -4.39
CA CYS A 45 19.91 4.68 -5.62
C CYS A 45 20.05 5.91 -6.51
N GLN A 46 21.26 6.23 -6.94
CA GLN A 46 21.54 7.40 -7.78
C GLN A 46 21.07 7.20 -9.23
N GLU A 47 20.97 5.95 -9.69
CA GLU A 47 20.53 5.62 -11.04
C GLU A 47 19.00 5.71 -11.21
N CYS A 48 18.24 4.93 -10.44
CA CYS A 48 16.78 4.86 -10.59
C CYS A 48 16.03 5.72 -9.58
N THR A 49 16.73 6.41 -8.69
CA THR A 49 16.15 7.28 -7.64
C THR A 49 15.24 6.56 -6.64
N HIS A 50 15.24 5.23 -6.62
CA HIS A 50 14.50 4.46 -5.62
C HIS A 50 15.13 4.61 -4.24
N GLN A 51 14.29 4.78 -3.21
CA GLN A 51 14.75 4.76 -1.82
C GLN A 51 14.25 3.49 -1.15
N PHE A 52 15.09 2.91 -0.31
CA PHE A 52 14.75 1.70 0.44
C PHE A 52 15.53 1.63 1.76
N VAL A 53 15.06 0.79 2.64
CA VAL A 53 15.74 0.52 3.92
C VAL A 53 16.94 -0.39 3.68
N ASP A 54 18.10 -0.04 4.28
CA ASP A 54 19.33 -0.85 4.24
C ASP A 54 20.13 -0.65 5.53
N PRO A 55 20.46 -1.72 6.31
CA PRO A 55 20.17 -3.11 6.02
C PRO A 55 18.66 -3.43 6.10
N MET A 56 18.20 -4.37 5.27
CA MET A 56 16.80 -4.78 5.23
C MET A 56 16.43 -5.54 6.51
N PRO A 57 15.46 -5.07 7.32
CA PRO A 57 15.02 -5.76 8.52
C PRO A 57 14.12 -6.95 8.18
N ASN A 58 14.12 -7.97 9.04
CA ASN A 58 13.10 -9.01 8.97
C ASN A 58 11.89 -8.60 9.80
N LEU A 59 10.77 -8.27 9.13
CA LEU A 59 9.51 -7.88 9.74
C LEU A 59 8.38 -8.90 9.52
N GLU A 60 8.65 -10.02 8.85
CA GLU A 60 7.61 -10.99 8.46
C GLU A 60 6.80 -11.49 9.66
N GLU A 61 7.46 -11.99 10.70
CA GLU A 61 6.80 -12.45 11.92
C GLU A 61 5.95 -11.37 12.60
N SER A 62 6.38 -10.10 12.46
CA SER A 62 5.68 -8.99 13.06
C SER A 62 4.33 -8.70 12.38
N TYR A 63 4.14 -9.08 11.09
CA TYR A 63 2.86 -8.91 10.41
C TYR A 63 1.82 -9.94 10.82
N GLU A 64 2.23 -11.13 11.26
CA GLU A 64 1.29 -12.20 11.66
C GLU A 64 0.45 -11.82 12.90
N ASP A 65 1.04 -11.04 13.81
CA ASP A 65 0.42 -10.62 15.07
C ASP A 65 -0.28 -9.25 14.99
N VAL A 66 -0.31 -8.61 13.82
CA VAL A 66 -0.92 -7.28 13.66
C VAL A 66 -2.42 -7.32 13.93
N VAL A 67 -2.88 -6.44 14.82
CA VAL A 67 -4.31 -6.20 15.11
C VAL A 67 -4.63 -4.73 14.86
N ASP A 68 -5.57 -4.43 13.95
CA ASP A 68 -5.94 -3.06 13.58
C ASP A 68 -7.45 -2.81 13.72
N TYR A 69 -7.92 -2.55 14.95
CA TYR A 69 -9.31 -2.19 15.19
C TYR A 69 -9.75 -0.88 14.52
N ARG A 70 -8.79 0.00 14.19
CA ARG A 70 -9.09 1.25 13.48
C ARG A 70 -9.42 0.99 12.03
N TYR A 71 -8.81 -0.03 11.44
CA TYR A 71 -9.20 -0.49 10.11
C TYR A 71 -10.68 -0.85 10.07
N LEU A 72 -11.16 -1.61 11.04
CA LEU A 72 -12.59 -1.96 11.13
C LEU A 72 -13.49 -0.72 11.27
N SER A 73 -13.11 0.22 12.12
CA SER A 73 -13.89 1.46 12.32
C SER A 73 -13.95 2.34 11.06
N SER A 74 -13.02 2.15 10.12
CA SER A 74 -12.97 2.88 8.85
C SER A 74 -13.72 2.18 7.70
N ARG A 75 -14.45 1.07 7.94
CA ARG A 75 -15.12 0.25 6.92
C ARG A 75 -15.91 1.07 5.90
N ARG A 76 -16.77 2.00 6.36
CA ARG A 76 -17.60 2.83 5.47
C ARG A 76 -16.76 3.66 4.49
N GLN A 77 -15.65 4.21 4.95
CA GLN A 77 -14.73 5.03 4.15
C GLN A 77 -14.02 4.16 3.10
N ARG A 78 -13.54 2.99 3.51
CA ARG A 78 -12.82 2.04 2.65
C ARG A 78 -13.71 1.46 1.56
N ILE A 79 -14.92 1.03 1.91
CA ILE A 79 -15.93 0.59 0.93
C ILE A 79 -16.18 1.66 -0.13
N ARG A 80 -16.35 2.92 0.29
CA ARG A 80 -16.59 4.02 -0.65
C ARG A 80 -15.40 4.31 -1.54
N THR A 81 -14.20 4.22 -0.99
CA THR A 81 -12.93 4.32 -1.73
C THR A 81 -12.80 3.18 -2.74
N SER A 82 -13.03 1.94 -2.30
CA SER A 82 -12.93 0.74 -3.13
C SER A 82 -13.90 0.75 -4.33
N ARG A 83 -15.12 1.28 -4.16
CA ARG A 83 -16.08 1.42 -5.27
C ARG A 83 -15.52 2.22 -6.45
N GLY A 84 -14.81 3.31 -6.14
CA GLY A 84 -14.17 4.13 -7.17
C GLY A 84 -13.03 3.39 -7.88
N LEU A 85 -12.25 2.61 -7.14
CA LEU A 85 -11.13 1.84 -7.68
C LEU A 85 -11.64 0.65 -8.52
N VAL A 86 -12.56 -0.15 -8.00
CA VAL A 86 -13.17 -1.29 -8.73
C VAL A 86 -13.76 -0.83 -10.06
N LYS A 87 -14.54 0.26 -10.08
CA LYS A 87 -15.08 0.84 -11.33
C LYS A 87 -13.97 1.16 -12.34
N ARG A 88 -12.82 1.66 -11.88
CA ARG A 88 -11.69 1.94 -12.79
C ARG A 88 -11.05 0.66 -13.31
N ILE A 89 -10.87 -0.36 -12.47
CA ILE A 89 -10.32 -1.66 -12.87
C ILE A 89 -11.19 -2.27 -13.96
N VAL A 90 -12.52 -2.29 -13.78
CA VAL A 90 -13.47 -2.78 -14.78
C VAL A 90 -13.40 -1.96 -16.09
N ASN A 91 -13.30 -0.64 -16.00
CA ASN A 91 -13.20 0.24 -17.18
C ASN A 91 -11.88 0.04 -17.97
N GLU A 92 -10.81 -0.43 -17.32
CA GLU A 92 -9.54 -0.78 -18.00
C GLU A 92 -9.53 -2.27 -18.45
N GLY A 93 -10.69 -2.94 -18.47
CA GLY A 93 -10.85 -4.29 -18.99
C GLY A 93 -10.69 -5.41 -17.96
N GLY A 94 -10.59 -5.08 -16.67
CA GLY A 94 -10.52 -6.09 -15.61
C GLY A 94 -11.82 -6.90 -15.52
N SER A 95 -11.70 -8.22 -15.50
CA SER A 95 -12.79 -9.19 -15.37
C SER A 95 -12.25 -10.53 -14.84
N GLY A 96 -13.12 -11.50 -14.58
CA GLY A 96 -12.74 -12.88 -14.20
C GLY A 96 -12.29 -13.00 -12.74
N ASN A 97 -11.22 -13.76 -12.49
CA ASN A 97 -10.70 -14.09 -11.16
C ASN A 97 -9.81 -12.97 -10.63
N LEU A 98 -10.07 -12.52 -9.41
CA LEU A 98 -9.28 -11.48 -8.74
C LEU A 98 -8.64 -11.99 -7.44
N LEU A 99 -7.34 -11.75 -7.28
CA LEU A 99 -6.62 -11.94 -6.02
C LEU A 99 -6.24 -10.58 -5.42
N ASP A 100 -6.68 -10.32 -4.18
CA ASP A 100 -6.25 -9.16 -3.40
C ASP A 100 -5.16 -9.57 -2.41
N ILE A 101 -3.91 -9.15 -2.68
CA ILE A 101 -2.77 -9.45 -1.83
C ILE A 101 -2.71 -8.39 -0.72
N GLY A 102 -2.64 -8.86 0.55
CA GLY A 102 -2.76 -8.00 1.73
C GLY A 102 -4.19 -7.48 1.90
N CYS A 103 -5.19 -8.37 1.76
CA CYS A 103 -6.60 -7.98 1.74
C CYS A 103 -7.14 -7.44 3.08
N ASN A 104 -6.34 -7.52 4.16
CA ASN A 104 -6.72 -7.12 5.51
C ASN A 104 -8.11 -7.71 5.88
N ALA A 105 -9.02 -6.95 6.47
CA ALA A 105 -10.38 -7.38 6.84
C ALA A 105 -11.35 -7.55 5.64
N GLY A 106 -10.88 -7.58 4.40
CA GLY A 106 -11.67 -7.92 3.20
C GLY A 106 -12.57 -6.79 2.66
N PHE A 107 -12.39 -5.54 3.08
CA PHE A 107 -13.30 -4.45 2.65
C PHE A 107 -13.20 -4.11 1.16
N PHE A 108 -12.06 -4.35 0.51
CA PHE A 108 -11.96 -4.26 -0.93
C PHE A 108 -12.70 -5.42 -1.59
N LEU A 109 -12.56 -6.63 -1.06
CA LEU A 109 -13.26 -7.83 -1.55
C LEU A 109 -14.77 -7.69 -1.44
N ASP A 110 -15.31 -7.04 -0.37
CA ASP A 110 -16.73 -6.71 -0.22
C ASP A 110 -17.32 -5.98 -1.45
N VAL A 111 -16.48 -5.18 -2.13
CA VAL A 111 -16.90 -4.43 -3.32
C VAL A 111 -16.56 -5.18 -4.61
N ALA A 112 -15.37 -5.78 -4.67
CA ALA A 112 -14.86 -6.44 -5.86
C ALA A 112 -15.69 -7.68 -6.25
N GLN A 113 -16.24 -8.42 -5.27
CA GLN A 113 -17.05 -9.63 -5.50
C GLN A 113 -18.32 -9.40 -6.34
N HIS A 114 -18.76 -8.15 -6.51
CA HIS A 114 -19.88 -7.82 -7.40
C HIS A 114 -19.50 -7.81 -8.88
N HIS A 115 -18.19 -7.89 -9.18
CA HIS A 115 -17.66 -7.79 -10.55
C HIS A 115 -16.65 -8.90 -10.88
N PHE A 116 -16.11 -9.60 -9.87
CA PHE A 116 -15.04 -10.59 -9.99
C PHE A 116 -15.30 -11.81 -9.10
N ASP A 117 -14.74 -12.95 -9.47
CA ASP A 117 -14.58 -14.07 -8.55
C ASP A 117 -13.35 -13.78 -7.68
N THR A 118 -13.60 -13.47 -6.39
CA THR A 118 -12.58 -12.86 -5.53
C THR A 118 -11.96 -13.84 -4.56
N GLN A 119 -10.63 -13.72 -4.39
CA GLN A 119 -9.88 -14.37 -3.32
C GLN A 119 -8.98 -13.32 -2.64
N GLY A 120 -8.66 -13.54 -1.37
CA GLY A 120 -7.73 -12.72 -0.60
C GLY A 120 -6.51 -13.50 -0.16
N LEU A 121 -5.40 -12.80 0.04
CA LEU A 121 -4.20 -13.31 0.70
C LEU A 121 -3.83 -12.33 1.82
N GLU A 122 -3.71 -12.85 3.07
CA GLU A 122 -3.44 -12.01 4.24
C GLU A 122 -2.59 -12.78 5.27
N LEU A 123 -1.51 -12.14 5.76
CA LEU A 123 -0.60 -12.74 6.72
C LEU A 123 -1.08 -12.59 8.17
N SER A 124 -1.70 -11.45 8.51
CA SER A 124 -2.22 -11.23 9.86
C SER A 124 -3.27 -12.26 10.20
N SER A 125 -3.06 -12.98 11.32
CA SER A 125 -4.02 -13.95 11.87
C SER A 125 -5.37 -13.30 12.12
N TRP A 126 -5.35 -12.17 12.82
CA TRP A 126 -6.56 -11.43 13.16
C TRP A 126 -7.31 -10.90 11.92
N ALA A 127 -6.61 -10.27 10.98
CA ALA A 127 -7.24 -9.71 9.79
C ALA A 127 -7.80 -10.79 8.87
N SER A 128 -7.05 -11.90 8.68
CA SER A 128 -7.49 -13.04 7.88
C SER A 128 -8.74 -13.71 8.47
N ASP A 129 -8.82 -13.83 9.80
CA ASP A 129 -10.00 -14.41 10.45
C ASP A 129 -11.24 -13.53 10.27
N VAL A 130 -11.07 -12.20 10.37
CA VAL A 130 -12.16 -11.25 10.08
C VAL A 130 -12.63 -11.38 8.62
N ALA A 131 -11.70 -11.42 7.67
CA ALA A 131 -12.03 -11.50 6.25
C ALA A 131 -12.67 -12.83 5.85
N ARG A 132 -12.22 -13.94 6.44
CA ARG A 132 -12.75 -15.30 6.22
C ARG A 132 -14.22 -15.46 6.60
N ALA A 133 -14.75 -14.58 7.43
CA ALA A 133 -16.18 -14.61 7.75
C ALA A 133 -17.06 -14.39 6.50
N SER A 134 -16.54 -13.81 5.42
CA SER A 134 -17.31 -13.45 4.22
C SER A 134 -16.61 -13.78 2.90
N HIS A 135 -15.32 -14.12 2.92
CA HIS A 135 -14.49 -14.27 1.72
C HIS A 135 -13.59 -15.51 1.79
N LEU A 136 -13.20 -16.03 0.62
CA LEU A 136 -12.12 -17.01 0.51
C LEU A 136 -10.78 -16.28 0.70
N VAL A 137 -10.11 -16.53 1.84
CA VAL A 137 -8.83 -15.90 2.18
C VAL A 137 -7.78 -16.94 2.54
N HIS A 138 -6.64 -16.86 1.91
CA HIS A 138 -5.46 -17.68 2.17
C HIS A 138 -4.57 -16.98 3.20
N LYS A 139 -4.33 -17.63 4.35
CA LYS A 139 -3.36 -17.18 5.34
C LYS A 139 -2.02 -17.85 5.03
N THR A 140 -1.29 -17.30 4.10
CA THR A 140 0.00 -17.84 3.65
C THR A 140 0.82 -16.75 2.96
N LYS A 141 2.12 -16.99 2.76
CA LYS A 141 2.99 -16.11 1.96
C LYS A 141 2.69 -16.27 0.47
N LEU A 142 2.96 -15.23 -0.30
CA LEU A 142 2.73 -15.24 -1.75
C LEU A 142 3.46 -16.38 -2.45
N CYS A 143 4.71 -16.66 -2.09
CA CYS A 143 5.52 -17.74 -2.66
C CYS A 143 5.01 -19.15 -2.28
N GLU A 144 4.20 -19.27 -1.24
CA GLU A 144 3.62 -20.53 -0.76
C GLU A 144 2.24 -20.80 -1.40
N LEU A 145 1.65 -19.82 -2.08
CA LEU A 145 0.38 -20.02 -2.77
C LEU A 145 0.58 -21.06 -3.90
N LYS A 146 0.21 -22.29 -3.58
CA LYS A 146 0.41 -23.46 -4.46
C LYS A 146 -0.75 -23.57 -5.44
N GLY A 147 -0.44 -24.11 -6.63
CA GLY A 147 -1.43 -24.48 -7.61
C GLY A 147 -1.19 -23.89 -8.99
N SER A 148 -1.94 -24.39 -9.95
CA SER A 148 -2.00 -23.88 -11.33
C SER A 148 -2.95 -22.71 -11.48
N GLU A 149 -3.58 -22.26 -10.38
CA GLU A 149 -4.56 -21.17 -10.41
C GLU A 149 -3.90 -19.88 -10.88
N LYS A 150 -4.59 -19.20 -11.77
CA LYS A 150 -4.17 -17.92 -12.33
C LYS A 150 -5.29 -16.91 -12.13
N PHE A 151 -4.88 -15.67 -11.95
CA PHE A 151 -5.79 -14.55 -11.73
C PHE A 151 -5.72 -13.58 -12.92
N ASP A 152 -6.88 -13.12 -13.32
CA ASP A 152 -7.00 -12.13 -14.40
C ASP A 152 -6.71 -10.73 -13.88
N VAL A 153 -6.94 -10.51 -12.59
CA VAL A 153 -6.61 -9.27 -11.88
C VAL A 153 -5.93 -9.60 -10.55
N ILE A 154 -4.78 -8.98 -10.29
CA ILE A 154 -4.14 -9.02 -8.97
C ILE A 154 -4.03 -7.59 -8.42
N THR A 155 -4.43 -7.38 -7.16
CA THR A 155 -4.36 -6.09 -6.50
C THR A 155 -3.34 -6.08 -5.36
N LEU A 156 -2.58 -4.99 -5.24
CA LEU A 156 -1.60 -4.68 -4.20
C LEU A 156 -1.91 -3.29 -3.67
N LEU A 157 -2.79 -3.19 -2.68
CA LEU A 157 -3.35 -1.92 -2.22
C LEU A 157 -2.70 -1.45 -0.90
N GLY A 158 -1.55 -0.78 -1.00
CA GLY A 158 -0.74 -0.39 0.15
C GLY A 158 0.06 -1.59 0.69
N VAL A 159 0.68 -2.35 -0.20
CA VAL A 159 1.37 -3.60 0.11
C VAL A 159 2.81 -3.60 -0.41
N ILE A 160 3.04 -3.14 -1.63
CA ILE A 160 4.35 -3.23 -2.29
C ILE A 160 5.46 -2.50 -1.51
N GLU A 161 5.13 -1.45 -0.78
CA GLU A 161 6.06 -0.71 0.08
C GLU A 161 6.55 -1.50 1.29
N HIS A 162 5.87 -2.60 1.63
CA HIS A 162 6.23 -3.49 2.73
C HIS A 162 7.13 -4.67 2.30
N PHE A 163 7.26 -4.92 1.01
CA PHE A 163 8.05 -6.03 0.51
C PHE A 163 9.54 -5.84 0.82
N GLN A 164 10.17 -6.87 1.39
CA GLN A 164 11.61 -6.90 1.59
C GLN A 164 12.36 -6.97 0.27
N ASN A 165 11.88 -7.78 -0.66
CA ASN A 165 12.39 -7.89 -2.02
C ASN A 165 11.25 -7.73 -3.05
N PRO A 166 10.93 -6.48 -3.44
CA PRO A 166 9.81 -6.23 -4.33
C PRO A 166 9.98 -6.84 -5.73
N TYR A 167 11.21 -7.09 -6.17
CA TYR A 167 11.46 -7.77 -7.44
C TYR A 167 11.06 -9.25 -7.36
N ALA A 168 11.47 -9.96 -6.30
CA ALA A 168 11.13 -11.37 -6.12
C ALA A 168 9.61 -11.55 -5.98
N GLU A 169 8.97 -10.73 -5.15
CA GLU A 169 7.51 -10.79 -4.92
C GLU A 169 6.73 -10.49 -6.21
N LEU A 170 7.11 -9.48 -6.98
CA LEU A 170 6.42 -9.19 -8.26
C LEU A 170 6.69 -10.26 -9.33
N ARG A 171 7.77 -11.02 -9.26
CA ARG A 171 7.97 -12.20 -10.10
C ARG A 171 6.94 -13.29 -9.77
N GLU A 172 6.64 -13.50 -8.47
CA GLU A 172 5.57 -14.41 -8.06
C GLU A 172 4.20 -13.90 -8.47
N VAL A 173 3.93 -12.60 -8.32
CA VAL A 173 2.71 -11.97 -8.85
C VAL A 173 2.58 -12.23 -10.36
N ASN A 174 3.67 -12.07 -11.12
CA ASN A 174 3.65 -12.37 -12.56
C ASN A 174 3.36 -13.85 -12.82
N ARG A 175 3.94 -14.78 -12.04
CA ARG A 175 3.65 -16.21 -12.15
C ARG A 175 2.15 -16.50 -11.97
N LEU A 176 1.48 -15.83 -11.07
CA LEU A 176 0.05 -16.01 -10.74
C LEU A 176 -0.88 -15.26 -11.71
N THR A 177 -0.40 -14.26 -12.44
CA THR A 177 -1.22 -13.48 -13.36
C THR A 177 -1.41 -14.24 -14.69
N THR A 178 -2.61 -14.25 -15.26
CA THR A 178 -2.90 -14.75 -16.60
C THR A 178 -2.17 -13.93 -17.67
N ARG A 179 -1.99 -14.47 -18.90
CA ARG A 179 -1.48 -13.69 -20.03
C ARG A 179 -2.45 -12.56 -20.35
N GLY A 180 -1.95 -11.34 -20.47
CA GLY A 180 -2.78 -10.16 -20.66
C GLY A 180 -3.57 -9.71 -19.43
N GLY A 181 -3.45 -10.42 -18.30
CA GLY A 181 -4.07 -10.04 -17.02
C GLY A 181 -3.49 -8.77 -16.44
N LEU A 182 -4.22 -8.16 -15.51
CA LEU A 182 -3.91 -6.87 -14.92
C LEU A 182 -3.31 -7.01 -13.51
N ILE A 183 -2.33 -6.17 -13.21
CA ILE A 183 -1.91 -5.87 -11.84
C ILE A 183 -2.30 -4.43 -11.49
N VAL A 184 -2.84 -4.23 -10.30
CA VAL A 184 -3.24 -2.92 -9.78
C VAL A 184 -2.45 -2.63 -8.52
N VAL A 185 -1.56 -1.65 -8.60
CA VAL A 185 -0.70 -1.26 -7.47
C VAL A 185 -1.10 0.12 -6.98
N PHE A 186 -1.52 0.21 -5.72
CA PHE A 186 -1.66 1.48 -5.00
C PHE A 186 -0.51 1.62 -4.01
N THR A 187 0.24 2.72 -4.12
CA THR A 187 1.33 3.03 -3.18
C THR A 187 1.66 4.53 -3.18
N GLY A 188 2.56 4.94 -2.29
CA GLY A 188 3.12 6.29 -2.24
C GLY A 188 4.21 6.51 -3.28
N THR A 189 4.19 7.68 -3.95
CA THR A 189 5.27 8.10 -4.85
C THR A 189 5.90 9.42 -4.35
N ARG A 190 7.18 9.34 -3.97
CA ARG A 190 7.90 10.44 -3.32
C ARG A 190 8.26 11.61 -4.23
N ASP A 191 8.25 11.41 -5.55
CA ASP A 191 8.51 12.44 -6.57
C ASP A 191 7.26 13.25 -6.95
N SER A 192 6.13 13.00 -6.31
CA SER A 192 4.93 13.83 -6.42
C SER A 192 5.08 15.16 -5.69
N PHE A 193 4.24 16.14 -6.01
CA PHE A 193 4.34 17.52 -5.52
C PHE A 193 4.40 17.61 -3.98
N LEU A 194 3.41 17.02 -3.29
CA LEU A 194 3.31 17.11 -1.84
C LEU A 194 4.46 16.41 -1.10
N PRO A 195 4.86 15.17 -1.44
CA PRO A 195 6.06 14.53 -0.88
C PRO A 195 7.34 15.34 -1.04
N ARG A 196 7.55 15.99 -2.20
CA ARG A 196 8.73 16.84 -2.44
C ARG A 196 8.81 18.02 -1.47
N ILE A 197 7.68 18.65 -1.16
CA ILE A 197 7.62 19.78 -0.21
C ILE A 197 7.82 19.29 1.22
N LEU A 198 7.18 18.20 1.61
CA LEU A 198 7.21 17.68 2.97
C LEU A 198 8.53 16.99 3.32
N GLY A 199 9.25 16.46 2.31
CA GLY A 199 10.48 15.68 2.54
C GLY A 199 10.22 14.54 3.53
N LYS A 200 11.08 14.39 4.53
CA LYS A 200 10.93 13.37 5.58
C LYS A 200 9.63 13.51 6.41
N ARG A 201 8.99 14.68 6.37
CA ARG A 201 7.71 14.88 7.06
C ARG A 201 6.51 14.28 6.30
N TRP A 202 6.72 13.76 5.11
CA TRP A 202 5.67 13.05 4.39
C TRP A 202 5.26 11.79 5.16
N TRP A 203 3.96 11.59 5.37
CA TRP A 203 3.41 10.51 6.23
C TRP A 203 3.73 9.09 5.74
N TRP A 204 4.24 8.92 4.52
CA TRP A 204 4.66 7.63 3.99
C TRP A 204 5.98 7.15 4.61
N TYR A 205 6.84 8.07 5.11
CA TYR A 205 8.05 7.71 5.84
C TYR A 205 7.69 7.24 7.24
N GLN A 206 7.63 5.91 7.41
CA GLN A 206 7.32 5.23 8.67
C GLN A 206 8.04 3.87 8.74
N GLY A 207 8.20 3.31 9.94
CA GLY A 207 9.05 2.15 10.17
C GLY A 207 8.61 0.85 9.49
N MET A 208 7.32 0.71 9.17
CA MET A 208 6.81 -0.45 8.46
C MET A 208 7.00 -0.39 6.94
N HIS A 209 7.26 0.80 6.37
CA HIS A 209 7.52 0.94 4.94
C HIS A 209 9.00 0.74 4.67
N LEU A 210 9.33 -0.22 3.84
CA LEU A 210 10.69 -0.61 3.47
C LEU A 210 11.10 -0.04 2.11
N GLN A 211 10.13 0.28 1.27
CA GLN A 211 10.32 0.75 -0.11
C GLN A 211 9.64 2.10 -0.34
N TYR A 212 10.34 3.04 -0.95
CA TYR A 212 9.83 4.38 -1.24
C TYR A 212 10.04 4.69 -2.72
N PHE A 213 9.00 4.47 -3.48
CA PHE A 213 9.03 4.56 -4.94
C PHE A 213 8.98 5.99 -5.46
N THR A 214 9.59 6.20 -6.62
CA THR A 214 9.23 7.25 -7.57
C THR A 214 8.33 6.65 -8.66
N HIS A 215 7.69 7.49 -9.48
CA HIS A 215 6.95 6.99 -10.64
C HIS A 215 7.85 6.12 -11.53
N ASN A 216 9.06 6.61 -11.82
CA ASN A 216 10.00 5.90 -12.70
C ASN A 216 10.52 4.60 -12.08
N SER A 217 10.87 4.58 -10.78
CA SER A 217 11.40 3.37 -10.16
C SER A 217 10.35 2.27 -10.06
N LEU A 218 9.08 2.62 -9.80
CA LEU A 218 7.98 1.64 -9.80
C LEU A 218 7.69 1.11 -11.21
N GLU A 219 7.64 1.99 -12.22
CA GLU A 219 7.45 1.59 -13.60
C GLU A 219 8.60 0.71 -14.11
N LEU A 220 9.85 1.03 -13.76
CA LEU A 220 11.01 0.21 -14.06
C LEU A 220 10.89 -1.18 -13.43
N LEU A 221 10.49 -1.26 -12.16
CA LEU A 221 10.29 -2.53 -11.46
C LEU A 221 9.21 -3.38 -12.13
N LEU A 222 8.03 -2.79 -12.42
CA LEU A 222 6.94 -3.47 -13.11
C LEU A 222 7.38 -4.01 -14.48
N ASN A 223 8.10 -3.19 -15.27
CA ASN A 223 8.63 -3.58 -16.58
C ASN A 223 9.63 -4.74 -16.47
N ARG A 224 10.52 -4.72 -15.50
CA ARG A 224 11.48 -5.82 -15.25
C ARG A 224 10.80 -7.11 -14.81
N CYS A 225 9.64 -7.02 -14.19
CA CYS A 225 8.84 -8.17 -13.79
C CYS A 225 7.85 -8.62 -14.88
N GLY A 226 7.90 -8.05 -16.10
CA GLY A 226 7.10 -8.49 -17.25
C GLY A 226 5.70 -7.85 -17.32
N PHE A 227 5.50 -6.72 -16.65
CA PHE A 227 4.29 -5.92 -16.75
C PHE A 227 4.55 -4.61 -17.52
N GLU A 228 3.56 -4.13 -18.23
CA GLU A 228 3.57 -2.84 -18.92
C GLU A 228 2.51 -1.93 -18.30
N VAL A 229 2.90 -0.73 -17.87
CA VAL A 229 1.97 0.23 -17.26
C VAL A 229 1.05 0.80 -18.33
N VAL A 230 -0.25 0.48 -18.23
CA VAL A 230 -1.28 0.95 -19.16
C VAL A 230 -2.02 2.18 -18.63
N LYS A 231 -2.07 2.35 -17.30
CA LYS A 231 -2.73 3.50 -16.67
C LYS A 231 -2.08 3.90 -15.37
N ARG A 232 -2.05 5.20 -15.10
CA ARG A 232 -1.67 5.75 -13.80
C ARG A 232 -2.54 6.95 -13.45
N PHE A 233 -2.94 7.06 -12.18
CA PHE A 233 -3.76 8.17 -11.69
C PHE A 233 -3.58 8.40 -10.20
N THR A 234 -3.96 9.60 -9.74
CA THR A 234 -4.02 9.90 -8.30
C THR A 234 -5.20 9.18 -7.68
N HIS A 235 -4.95 8.45 -6.60
CA HIS A 235 -5.99 7.77 -5.85
C HIS A 235 -6.97 8.78 -5.23
N THR A 236 -8.24 8.39 -5.13
CA THR A 236 -9.25 9.18 -4.43
C THR A 236 -9.69 8.40 -3.21
N SER A 237 -9.26 8.85 -2.05
CA SER A 237 -9.64 8.28 -0.76
C SER A 237 -10.81 9.05 -0.16
N TRP A 238 -11.79 8.35 0.41
CA TRP A 238 -12.90 8.96 1.11
C TRP A 238 -12.65 8.99 2.61
N PHE A 239 -12.80 10.15 3.22
CA PHE A 239 -12.63 10.36 4.66
C PHE A 239 -13.93 10.91 5.26
N SER A 240 -14.29 10.45 6.47
CA SER A 240 -15.30 11.13 7.26
C SER A 240 -14.72 12.39 7.90
N LEU A 241 -15.55 13.40 8.11
CA LEU A 241 -15.13 14.59 8.87
C LEU A 241 -14.61 14.23 10.26
N GLU A 242 -15.20 13.22 10.89
CA GLU A 242 -14.73 12.70 12.18
C GLU A 242 -13.28 12.18 12.08
N SER A 243 -12.93 11.42 11.04
CA SER A 243 -11.57 10.90 10.88
C SER A 243 -10.57 12.01 10.58
N LEU A 244 -10.96 13.00 9.79
CA LEU A 244 -10.12 14.17 9.49
C LEU A 244 -9.90 15.02 10.76
N HIS A 245 -10.96 15.27 11.53
CA HIS A 245 -10.85 15.98 12.81
C HIS A 245 -9.93 15.24 13.78
N ARG A 246 -10.13 13.92 13.95
CA ARG A 246 -9.28 13.09 14.82
C ARG A 246 -7.80 13.16 14.40
N SER A 247 -7.54 13.16 13.10
CA SER A 247 -6.18 13.30 12.56
C SER A 247 -5.63 14.71 12.79
N ALA A 248 -6.45 15.76 12.62
CA ALA A 248 -6.06 17.14 12.87
C ALA A 248 -5.78 17.43 14.34
N CYS A 249 -6.57 16.87 15.26
CA CYS A 249 -6.38 17.05 16.71
C CYS A 249 -5.05 16.48 17.26
N ARG A 250 -4.35 15.67 16.49
CA ARG A 250 -2.99 15.20 16.81
C ARG A 250 -1.93 16.29 16.66
N TYR A 251 -2.25 17.37 15.94
CA TYR A 251 -1.36 18.51 15.78
C TYR A 251 -1.76 19.62 16.76
N PRO A 252 -0.83 20.13 17.59
CA PRO A 252 -1.15 21.10 18.66
C PRO A 252 -1.90 22.33 18.16
N ILE A 253 -1.55 22.82 16.97
CA ILE A 253 -2.14 24.02 16.37
C ILE A 253 -3.63 23.81 15.99
N ALA A 254 -4.02 22.60 15.61
CA ALA A 254 -5.39 22.32 15.17
C ALA A 254 -6.40 22.14 16.32
N ARG A 255 -5.93 21.96 17.55
CA ARG A 255 -6.78 21.89 18.78
C ARG A 255 -7.58 23.16 19.03
N TRP A 256 -7.09 24.30 18.54
CA TRP A 256 -7.70 25.62 18.75
C TRP A 256 -8.67 26.04 17.63
N ALA A 257 -8.80 25.27 16.56
CA ALA A 257 -9.75 25.58 15.50
C ALA A 257 -11.20 25.35 15.99
N LEU A 258 -12.09 26.27 15.65
CA LEU A 258 -13.54 26.27 15.96
C LEU A 258 -14.32 25.03 15.42
N PHE A 259 -13.61 24.08 14.84
CA PHE A 259 -14.12 22.86 14.27
C PHE A 259 -14.81 21.88 15.24
N PRO A 260 -14.48 21.80 16.55
CA PRO A 260 -15.13 20.88 17.48
C PRO A 260 -16.64 21.07 17.62
N LEU A 261 -17.16 22.27 17.42
CA LEU A 261 -18.59 22.60 17.67
C LEU A 261 -19.53 22.10 16.57
N LEU A 262 -19.04 21.91 15.33
CA LEU A 262 -19.87 21.48 14.18
C LEU A 262 -19.83 19.97 13.95
N ILE A 263 -18.81 19.28 14.45
CA ILE A 263 -18.58 17.85 14.16
C ILE A 263 -19.69 16.91 14.65
N PRO A 264 -20.33 17.10 15.83
CA PRO A 264 -21.42 16.23 16.27
C PRO A 264 -22.55 16.09 15.23
N TYR A 265 -22.84 17.14 14.49
CA TYR A 265 -23.93 17.18 13.51
C TYR A 265 -23.53 16.66 12.11
N ILE A 266 -22.25 16.85 11.71
CA ILE A 266 -21.80 16.54 10.35
C ILE A 266 -20.69 15.49 10.29
N ARG A 267 -20.30 14.90 11.42
CA ARG A 267 -19.18 13.95 11.54
C ARG A 267 -19.24 12.76 10.56
N SER A 268 -20.43 12.36 10.18
CA SER A 268 -20.64 11.25 9.24
C SER A 268 -20.50 11.65 7.76
N LEU A 269 -20.36 12.97 7.47
CA LEU A 269 -20.17 13.45 6.11
C LEU A 269 -18.86 12.93 5.54
N MET A 270 -18.93 12.40 4.30
CA MET A 270 -17.79 11.82 3.61
C MET A 270 -17.25 12.77 2.55
N ILE A 271 -15.95 13.06 2.61
CA ILE A 271 -15.27 13.95 1.67
C ILE A 271 -14.26 13.14 0.85
N PRO A 272 -14.27 13.27 -0.50
CA PRO A 272 -13.24 12.69 -1.35
C PRO A 272 -11.97 13.57 -1.31
N ILE A 273 -10.83 12.95 -1.03
CA ILE A 273 -9.54 13.63 -1.01
C ILE A 273 -8.60 12.94 -1.99
N ARG A 274 -7.86 13.73 -2.76
CA ARG A 274 -6.80 13.27 -3.67
C ARG A 274 -5.47 13.83 -3.19
N LEU A 275 -4.62 12.96 -2.67
CA LEU A 275 -3.29 13.32 -2.24
C LEU A 275 -2.29 13.08 -3.36
N SER A 276 -1.50 14.09 -3.72
CA SER A 276 -0.62 14.01 -4.89
C SER A 276 0.46 12.92 -4.76
N GLY A 277 0.78 12.51 -3.53
CA GLY A 277 1.72 11.42 -3.24
C GLY A 277 1.12 10.02 -3.25
N GLU A 278 -0.20 9.87 -3.47
CA GLU A 278 -0.88 8.57 -3.48
C GLU A 278 -1.29 8.22 -4.91
N ARG A 279 -0.70 7.15 -5.46
CA ARG A 279 -0.86 6.77 -6.86
C ARG A 279 -1.36 5.34 -7.02
N VAL A 280 -2.16 5.17 -8.06
CA VAL A 280 -2.52 3.86 -8.59
C VAL A 280 -1.85 3.68 -9.95
N PHE A 281 -1.23 2.53 -10.12
CA PHE A 281 -0.71 2.02 -11.39
C PHE A 281 -1.53 0.80 -11.77
N ILE A 282 -2.06 0.79 -12.97
CA ILE A 282 -2.61 -0.43 -13.60
C ILE A 282 -1.61 -0.82 -14.67
N ALA A 283 -1.13 -2.06 -14.58
CA ALA A 283 -0.19 -2.59 -15.55
C ALA A 283 -0.69 -3.95 -16.05
N GLN A 284 -0.41 -4.23 -17.30
CA GLN A 284 -0.81 -5.46 -17.98
C GLN A 284 0.38 -6.39 -18.10
N LYS A 285 0.19 -7.68 -17.84
CA LYS A 285 1.20 -8.70 -18.09
C LYS A 285 1.43 -8.83 -19.60
N ARG A 286 2.69 -8.72 -20.00
CA ARG A 286 3.09 -8.92 -21.40
C ARG A 286 2.78 -10.35 -21.85
N ILE A 287 2.35 -10.46 -23.12
CA ILE A 287 1.98 -11.73 -23.74
C ILE A 287 3.22 -12.56 -24.06
#